data_0888bd11e53269ea487ddbe866abbc3f
#
_entry.id   0888bd11e53269ea487ddbe866abbc3f
#
_cell.length_a   1.000
_cell.length_b   1.000
_cell.length_c   1.000
_cell.angle_alpha   90.00
_cell.angle_beta   90.00
_cell.angle_gamma   90.00
#
_symmetry.space_group_name_H-M   'P 1'
#
loop_
_entity.id
_entity.type
_entity.pdbx_description
1 polymer ?
#
loop_
_entity_poly.entity_id
_entity_poly.type
_entity_poly.pdbx_seq_one_letter_code
_entity_poly.pdbx_strand_id
1 'polypeptide(L)' 'PAGIKKLMLEVRVSNLRAIRLYKTMGFETIDLRKDYYSNLTEHTRENAFVMLRLLA' A
#
# COMPACT_ATOMS: atom_id res chain seq x y z
N PRO A 1 -8.63 -5.25 -25.43
CA PRO A 1 -9.15 -6.19 -24.45
C PRO A 1 -9.67 -5.44 -23.28
N ALA A 2 -10.65 -6.02 -22.71
CA ALA A 2 -11.09 -5.51 -21.44
C ALA A 2 -9.92 -5.64 -20.49
N GLY A 3 -9.18 -4.59 -20.33
CA GLY A 3 -8.04 -4.63 -19.46
C GLY A 3 -8.45 -4.77 -18.01
N ILE A 4 -7.48 -5.10 -17.22
CA ILE A 4 -7.68 -5.11 -15.78
C ILE A 4 -7.92 -3.69 -15.33
N LYS A 5 -9.02 -3.50 -14.62
CA LYS A 5 -9.42 -2.17 -14.17
C LYS A 5 -9.13 -2.02 -12.69
N LYS A 6 -7.87 -2.20 -12.33
CA LYS A 6 -7.49 -2.04 -10.93
C LYS A 6 -6.06 -1.53 -10.82
N LEU A 7 -5.81 -0.81 -9.74
CA LEU A 7 -4.48 -0.35 -9.38
C LEU A 7 -4.14 -0.92 -8.01
N MET A 8 -2.91 -1.38 -7.88
CA MET A 8 -2.42 -1.90 -6.59
C MET A 8 -1.16 -1.16 -6.21
N LEU A 9 -0.99 -0.94 -4.92
CA LEU A 9 0.22 -0.33 -4.40
C LEU A 9 0.52 -0.89 -3.02
N GLU A 10 1.73 -0.62 -2.57
CA GLU A 10 2.15 -0.97 -1.22
C GLU A 10 2.64 0.28 -0.55
N VAL A 11 2.29 0.43 0.72
CA VAL A 11 2.64 1.63 1.48
C VAL A 11 3.03 1.23 2.89
N ARG A 12 4.08 1.84 3.42
CA ARG A 12 4.53 1.56 4.78
C ARG A 12 3.44 1.92 5.77
N VAL A 13 3.27 1.08 6.80
CA VAL A 13 2.22 1.31 7.80
C VAL A 13 2.42 2.62 8.54
N SER A 14 3.65 3.10 8.64
CA SER A 14 3.95 4.37 9.31
C SER A 14 3.64 5.58 8.44
N ASN A 15 3.44 5.39 7.15
CA ASN A 15 3.22 6.52 6.24
C ASN A 15 1.76 6.92 6.22
N LEU A 16 1.32 7.53 7.32
CA LEU A 16 -0.10 7.84 7.51
C LEU A 16 -0.61 8.85 6.47
N ARG A 17 0.25 9.77 6.07
CA ARG A 17 -0.15 10.77 5.07
C ARG A 17 -0.49 10.10 3.74
N ALA A 18 0.37 9.18 3.30
CA ALA A 18 0.14 8.48 2.05
C ALA A 18 -1.10 7.59 2.14
N ILE A 19 -1.27 6.90 3.27
CA ILE A 19 -2.43 6.04 3.45
C ILE A 19 -3.71 6.85 3.34
N ARG A 20 -3.76 8.01 3.99
CA ARG A 20 -4.94 8.88 3.89
C ARG A 20 -5.18 9.33 2.47
N LEU A 21 -4.11 9.73 1.79
CA LEU A 21 -4.22 10.20 0.41
C LEU A 21 -4.80 9.09 -0.47
N TYR A 22 -4.28 7.89 -0.36
CA TYR A 22 -4.76 6.80 -1.18
C TYR A 22 -6.21 6.43 -0.86
N LYS A 23 -6.59 6.50 0.41
CA LYS A 23 -7.99 6.26 0.77
C LYS A 23 -8.92 7.29 0.14
N THR A 24 -8.51 8.56 0.12
CA THR A 24 -9.34 9.58 -0.53
C THR A 24 -9.41 9.38 -2.04
N MET A 25 -8.42 8.69 -2.61
CA MET A 25 -8.40 8.36 -4.02
C MET A 25 -9.15 7.07 -4.35
N GLY A 26 -9.77 6.46 -3.36
CA GLY A 26 -10.57 5.25 -3.59
C GLY A 26 -9.83 3.95 -3.36
N PHE A 27 -8.62 3.99 -2.82
CA PHE A 27 -7.91 2.77 -2.49
C PHE A 27 -8.40 2.19 -1.16
N GLU A 28 -8.42 0.88 -1.09
CA GLU A 28 -8.77 0.16 0.14
C GLU A 28 -7.64 -0.78 0.50
N THR A 29 -7.41 -0.95 1.79
CA THR A 29 -6.42 -1.89 2.27
C THR A 29 -6.98 -3.30 2.14
N ILE A 30 -6.25 -4.17 1.44
CA ILE A 30 -6.68 -5.54 1.21
C ILE A 30 -5.76 -6.57 1.86
N ASP A 31 -4.58 -6.15 2.30
CA ASP A 31 -3.63 -7.10 2.87
C ASP A 31 -2.60 -6.34 3.69
N LEU A 32 -1.91 -7.07 4.55
CA LEU A 32 -0.80 -6.56 5.33
C LEU A 32 0.39 -7.47 5.11
N ARG A 33 1.48 -6.91 4.62
CA ARG A 33 2.72 -7.65 4.45
C ARG A 33 3.66 -7.31 5.58
N LYS A 34 3.98 -8.30 6.38
CA LYS A 34 4.84 -8.11 7.54
C LYS A 34 6.29 -8.05 7.13
N ASP A 35 7.03 -7.15 7.76
CA ASP A 35 8.47 -7.00 7.56
C ASP A 35 8.82 -6.77 6.10
N TYR A 36 7.97 -6.08 5.39
CA TYR A 36 8.13 -5.91 3.95
C TYR A 36 9.28 -4.97 3.60
N TYR A 37 9.38 -3.87 4.32
CA TYR A 37 10.45 -2.91 4.10
C TYR A 37 11.57 -3.14 5.09
N SER A 38 12.80 -3.03 4.59
CA SER A 38 13.99 -3.15 5.42
C SER A 38 14.71 -1.81 5.41
N ASN A 39 14.98 -1.28 6.58
CA ASN A 39 15.76 -0.05 6.72
C ASN A 39 17.21 -0.43 6.88
N LEU A 40 17.99 -0.21 5.84
CA LEU A 40 19.38 -0.65 5.82
C LEU A 40 20.21 0.03 6.88
N THR A 41 19.95 1.30 7.14
CA THR A 41 20.75 2.07 8.10
C THR A 41 20.40 1.75 9.54
N GLU A 42 19.18 1.33 9.81
CA GLU A 42 18.72 1.09 11.17
C GLU A 42 18.51 -0.38 11.47
N HIS A 43 18.63 -1.20 10.46
CA HIS A 43 18.40 -2.65 10.59
C HIS A 43 17.02 -2.99 11.13
N THR A 44 16.06 -2.11 10.87
CA THR A 44 14.68 -2.34 11.27
C THR A 44 13.86 -2.68 10.06
N ARG A 45 12.74 -3.34 10.30
CA ARG A 45 11.82 -3.69 9.24
C ARG A 45 10.46 -3.10 9.55
N GLU A 46 9.72 -2.88 8.52
CA GLU A 46 8.43 -2.23 8.64
C GLU A 46 7.41 -2.98 7.81
N ASN A 47 6.22 -3.11 8.35
CA ASN A 47 5.12 -3.72 7.62
C ASN A 47 4.64 -2.78 6.52
N ALA A 48 3.95 -3.34 5.55
CA ALA A 48 3.34 -2.56 4.48
C ALA A 48 1.91 -3.00 4.27
N PHE A 49 1.05 -2.02 4.02
CA PHE A 49 -0.31 -2.32 3.56
C PHE A 49 -0.30 -2.47 2.05
N VAL A 50 -1.02 -3.45 1.57
CA VAL A 50 -1.33 -3.57 0.15
C VAL A 50 -2.69 -2.93 -0.07
N MET A 51 -2.75 -1.97 -0.97
CA MET A 51 -3.98 -1.24 -1.23
C MET A 51 -4.40 -1.42 -2.67
N LEU A 52 -5.68 -1.45 -2.89
CA LEU A 52 -6.28 -1.71 -4.18
C LEU A 52 -7.36 -0.68 -4.47
N ARG A 53 -7.39 -0.22 -5.71
CA ARG A 53 -8.48 0.59 -6.21
C ARG A 53 -9.04 -0.05 -7.47
N LEU A 54 -10.34 -0.23 -7.51
CA LEU A 54 -11.03 -0.70 -8.70
C LEU A 54 -11.39 0.50 -9.56
N LEU A 55 -11.10 0.40 -10.85
CA LEU A 55 -11.28 1.54 -11.75
C LEU A 55 -12.59 1.51 -12.50
N ALA A 56 -13.25 0.40 -12.55
CA ALA A 56 -14.51 0.37 -13.27
C ALA A 56 -15.45 -0.64 -12.69
#